data_534eb7441b1d77250ea3f6f53e8b58b3
#
_entry.id   534eb7441b1d77250ea3f6f53e8b58b3
#
_cell.length_a   1.000
_cell.length_b   1.000
_cell.length_c   1.000
_cell.angle_alpha   90.00
_cell.angle_beta   90.00
_cell.angle_gamma   90.00
#
_symmetry.space_group_name_H-M   'P 1'
#
loop_
_entity.id
_entity.type
_entity.pdbx_description
1 polymer ?
#
loop_
_entity_poly.entity_id
_entity_poly.type
_entity_poly.pdbx_seq_one_letter_code
_entity_poly.pdbx_strand_id
1 'polypeptide(L)'
;TAAGKVVLVPTTNIILKWNKDEVGGHKYDENLTEVDIITKDAFEPALPLSVVMHIDYKQAPWVIQRFGDISMLVNQSLDPLVSAYFKDVAQTKTLIELIQERSEIREKAVTEMHEKFMKYNLQLEEVLIGTPKTSVGDVMIENILTQLRERQIAEEKKVTYQKQQEAAVSEKMLREAQAAAEQQGFLTKSKIQIEVERNSGAALASKAEQEANQITALAKANSMKVRLEGEAEASKESN
;
A
#
# COMPACT_ATOMS: atom_id res chain seq x y z
N THR A 1 68.03 4.52 12.58
CA THR A 1 66.73 4.19 13.19
C THR A 1 65.66 4.80 12.33
N ALA A 2 65.01 3.95 11.51
CA ALA A 2 63.86 4.38 10.72
C ALA A 2 62.66 4.64 11.68
N ALA A 3 62.28 5.91 11.81
CA ALA A 3 61.06 6.25 12.56
C ALA A 3 59.86 5.71 11.78
N GLY A 4 59.23 4.63 12.29
CA GLY A 4 58.03 4.10 11.71
C GLY A 4 56.86 5.05 11.95
N LYS A 5 56.08 5.34 10.91
CA LYS A 5 54.82 6.09 11.01
C LYS A 5 53.69 5.11 11.40
N VAL A 6 52.99 5.38 12.49
CA VAL A 6 51.77 4.65 12.86
C VAL A 6 50.57 5.29 12.15
N VAL A 7 49.83 4.48 11.43
CA VAL A 7 48.60 4.89 10.76
C VAL A 7 47.44 4.13 11.39
N LEU A 8 46.43 4.85 11.91
CA LEU A 8 45.25 4.30 12.47
C LEU A 8 44.19 4.14 11.39
N VAL A 9 43.61 2.95 11.28
CA VAL A 9 42.52 2.64 10.37
C VAL A 9 41.27 2.32 11.19
N PRO A 10 40.15 3.00 10.97
CA PRO A 10 38.89 2.67 11.64
C PRO A 10 38.44 1.26 11.31
N THR A 11 38.01 0.51 12.31
CA THR A 11 37.39 -0.80 12.15
C THR A 11 35.88 -0.74 11.99
N THR A 12 35.31 0.45 12.09
CA THR A 12 33.90 0.74 11.86
C THR A 12 33.66 1.26 10.45
N ASN A 13 32.40 1.36 10.04
CA ASN A 13 32.06 2.00 8.78
C ASN A 13 32.51 3.45 8.77
N ILE A 14 33.02 3.87 7.63
CA ILE A 14 33.46 5.24 7.35
C ILE A 14 32.37 5.87 6.48
N ILE A 15 31.85 7.00 6.94
CA ILE A 15 30.87 7.79 6.18
C ILE A 15 31.60 8.98 5.58
N LEU A 16 31.61 9.08 4.28
CA LEU A 16 32.17 10.22 3.53
C LEU A 16 31.02 11.06 3.00
N LYS A 17 31.05 12.37 3.27
CA LYS A 17 30.01 13.30 2.86
C LYS A 17 30.56 14.33 1.87
N TRP A 18 29.97 14.35 0.68
CA TRP A 18 30.13 15.40 -0.32
C TRP A 18 29.11 16.49 -0.04
N ASN A 19 29.30 17.23 1.03
CA ASN A 19 28.39 18.30 1.42
C ASN A 19 29.12 19.34 2.26
N LYS A 20 29.30 20.52 1.73
CA LYS A 20 30.02 21.62 2.37
C LYS A 20 29.31 22.19 3.61
N ASP A 21 27.97 22.09 3.64
CA ASP A 21 27.17 22.69 4.74
C ASP A 21 27.14 21.81 6.00
N GLU A 22 27.49 20.55 5.89
CA GLU A 22 27.60 19.64 7.02
C GLU A 22 29.05 19.58 7.54
N VAL A 23 29.56 20.71 7.99
CA VAL A 23 30.83 20.79 8.69
C VAL A 23 30.67 20.14 10.06
N GLY A 24 31.09 18.92 10.17
CA GLY A 24 31.01 18.31 11.49
C GLY A 24 31.31 16.85 11.54
N GLY A 25 32.55 16.50 11.48
CA GLY A 25 32.84 15.34 12.21
C GLY A 25 33.75 14.27 11.66
N HIS A 26 34.10 14.26 10.41
CA HIS A 26 35.00 13.23 9.95
C HIS A 26 36.26 13.84 9.31
N LYS A 27 37.42 13.50 9.87
CA LYS A 27 38.74 13.90 9.44
C LYS A 27 39.04 13.60 7.97
N TYR A 28 38.22 12.75 7.33
CA TYR A 28 38.53 12.23 5.99
C TYR A 28 37.76 12.93 4.86
N ASP A 29 36.72 13.68 5.17
CA ASP A 29 35.81 14.34 4.21
C ASP A 29 35.86 15.88 4.25
N GLU A 30 36.80 16.46 4.98
CA GLU A 30 36.95 17.91 5.14
C GLU A 30 37.09 18.67 3.81
N ASN A 31 37.66 18.04 2.79
CA ASN A 31 37.87 18.65 1.48
C ASN A 31 36.81 18.28 0.44
N LEU A 32 35.83 17.47 0.83
CA LEU A 32 34.77 17.06 -0.07
C LEU A 32 33.69 18.14 -0.14
N THR A 33 33.30 18.47 -1.36
CA THR A 33 32.21 19.40 -1.65
C THR A 33 31.17 18.69 -2.48
N GLU A 34 29.99 19.25 -2.60
CA GLU A 34 28.95 18.75 -3.49
C GLU A 34 29.52 18.56 -4.90
N VAL A 35 29.04 17.53 -5.58
CA VAL A 35 29.48 17.27 -6.95
C VAL A 35 28.72 18.19 -7.90
N ASP A 36 29.43 19.08 -8.56
CA ASP A 36 28.89 19.91 -9.62
C ASP A 36 28.60 19.02 -10.84
N ILE A 37 27.34 18.91 -11.21
CA ILE A 37 26.88 18.07 -12.31
C ILE A 37 26.23 18.93 -13.39
N ILE A 38 26.19 18.40 -14.61
CA ILE A 38 25.46 19.00 -15.74
C ILE A 38 24.46 17.96 -16.21
N THR A 39 23.18 18.31 -16.16
CA THR A 39 22.10 17.42 -16.58
C THR A 39 21.92 17.43 -18.11
N LYS A 40 21.20 16.46 -18.63
CA LYS A 40 20.88 16.35 -20.06
C LYS A 40 20.15 17.59 -20.62
N ASP A 41 19.36 18.24 -19.76
CA ASP A 41 18.63 19.49 -20.07
C ASP A 41 19.42 20.76 -19.70
N ALA A 42 20.74 20.62 -19.55
CA ALA A 42 21.70 21.69 -19.32
C ALA A 42 21.52 22.51 -18.02
N PHE A 43 20.97 21.93 -16.98
CA PHE A 43 21.03 22.49 -15.62
C PHE A 43 22.37 22.11 -14.96
N GLU A 44 22.87 22.99 -14.11
CA GLU A 44 24.14 22.83 -13.39
C GLU A 44 23.92 22.83 -11.87
N PRO A 45 23.21 21.84 -11.31
CA PRO A 45 23.04 21.76 -9.87
C PRO A 45 24.26 21.16 -9.18
N ALA A 46 24.43 21.50 -7.90
CA ALA A 46 25.35 20.82 -7.00
C ALA A 46 24.64 19.63 -6.34
N LEU A 47 25.20 18.44 -6.45
CA LEU A 47 24.63 17.20 -5.95
C LEU A 47 25.33 16.78 -4.66
N PRO A 48 24.65 16.87 -3.49
CA PRO A 48 25.18 16.34 -2.25
C PRO A 48 25.06 14.82 -2.22
N LEU A 49 26.15 14.17 -1.78
CA LEU A 49 26.27 12.72 -1.72
C LEU A 49 26.80 12.27 -0.35
N SER A 50 26.49 11.05 0.03
CA SER A 50 27.18 10.37 1.12
C SER A 50 27.48 8.93 0.70
N VAL A 51 28.67 8.48 1.00
CA VAL A 51 29.12 7.11 0.72
C VAL A 51 29.53 6.46 2.02
N VAL A 52 28.95 5.31 2.31
CA VAL A 52 29.33 4.48 3.46
C VAL A 52 30.22 3.36 2.97
N MET A 53 31.42 3.29 3.50
CA MET A 53 32.38 2.24 3.17
C MET A 53 32.95 1.59 4.42
N HIS A 54 33.46 0.38 4.25
CA HIS A 54 34.18 -0.36 5.29
C HIS A 54 35.52 -0.84 4.79
N ILE A 55 36.51 -0.83 5.67
CA ILE A 55 37.83 -1.39 5.41
C ILE A 55 38.03 -2.59 6.32
N ASP A 56 38.06 -3.81 5.76
CA ASP A 56 38.36 -5.00 6.51
C ASP A 56 39.79 -4.84 7.13
N TYR A 57 39.91 -5.13 8.41
CA TYR A 57 41.18 -5.05 9.13
C TYR A 57 42.33 -5.86 8.46
N LYS A 58 41.96 -6.96 7.79
CA LYS A 58 42.91 -7.80 7.04
C LYS A 58 43.43 -7.10 5.77
N GLN A 59 42.61 -6.21 5.21
CA GLN A 59 42.95 -5.46 4.00
C GLN A 59 43.56 -4.09 4.30
N ALA A 60 43.45 -3.60 5.53
CA ALA A 60 43.96 -2.31 5.95
C ALA A 60 45.46 -2.09 5.61
N PRO A 61 46.39 -3.07 5.81
CA PRO A 61 47.80 -2.90 5.43
C PRO A 61 47.99 -2.65 3.93
N TRP A 62 47.23 -3.32 3.07
CA TRP A 62 47.27 -3.15 1.62
C TRP A 62 46.76 -1.78 1.19
N VAL A 63 45.66 -1.31 1.82
CA VAL A 63 45.12 0.03 1.57
C VAL A 63 46.14 1.10 1.93
N ILE A 64 46.75 1.01 3.11
CA ILE A 64 47.76 1.97 3.56
C ILE A 64 49.04 1.90 2.73
N GLN A 65 49.48 0.71 2.35
CA GLN A 65 50.62 0.56 1.46
C GLN A 65 50.39 1.23 0.10
N ARG A 66 49.18 1.14 -0.43
CA ARG A 66 48.86 1.67 -1.76
C ARG A 66 48.59 3.17 -1.75
N PHE A 67 47.92 3.69 -0.74
CA PHE A 67 47.42 5.07 -0.69
C PHE A 67 48.12 5.96 0.33
N GLY A 68 48.86 5.39 1.26
CA GLY A 68 49.56 6.13 2.32
C GLY A 68 48.71 6.32 3.58
N ASP A 69 47.55 6.94 3.45
CA ASP A 69 46.56 7.09 4.50
C ASP A 69 45.16 7.21 3.91
N ILE A 70 44.15 7.24 4.78
CA ILE A 70 42.72 7.27 4.37
C ILE A 70 42.36 8.61 3.72
N SER A 71 42.90 9.72 4.20
CA SER A 71 42.64 11.03 3.60
C SER A 71 43.18 11.10 2.16
N MET A 72 44.34 10.53 1.89
CA MET A 72 44.90 10.43 0.53
C MET A 72 44.07 9.49 -0.34
N LEU A 73 43.62 8.35 0.18
CA LEU A 73 42.68 7.46 -0.51
C LEU A 73 41.42 8.22 -0.94
N VAL A 74 40.80 8.96 -0.02
CA VAL A 74 39.59 9.72 -0.28
C VAL A 74 39.80 10.79 -1.33
N ASN A 75 40.80 11.67 -1.12
CA ASN A 75 41.01 12.84 -1.98
C ASN A 75 41.57 12.48 -3.36
N GLN A 76 42.44 11.47 -3.46
CA GLN A 76 43.11 11.12 -4.71
C GLN A 76 42.42 10.04 -5.53
N SER A 77 41.57 9.23 -4.92
CA SER A 77 40.96 8.08 -5.60
C SER A 77 39.45 8.05 -5.50
N LEU A 78 38.86 8.17 -4.30
CA LEU A 78 37.43 8.04 -4.13
C LEU A 78 36.65 9.26 -4.61
N ASP A 79 37.15 10.47 -4.31
CA ASP A 79 36.48 11.69 -4.77
C ASP A 79 36.42 11.78 -6.31
N PRO A 80 37.51 11.61 -7.04
CA PRO A 80 37.45 11.57 -8.51
C PRO A 80 36.58 10.47 -9.06
N LEU A 81 36.61 9.29 -8.45
CA LEU A 81 35.78 8.14 -8.90
C LEU A 81 34.28 8.37 -8.72
N VAL A 82 33.90 8.83 -7.53
CA VAL A 82 32.50 9.11 -7.21
C VAL A 82 32.00 10.29 -8.02
N SER A 83 32.77 11.37 -8.08
CA SER A 83 32.40 12.56 -8.85
C SER A 83 32.25 12.27 -10.35
N ALA A 84 33.16 11.51 -10.94
CA ALA A 84 33.07 11.12 -12.35
C ALA A 84 31.80 10.28 -12.61
N TYR A 85 31.54 9.32 -11.75
CA TYR A 85 30.34 8.47 -11.88
C TYR A 85 29.05 9.29 -11.91
N PHE A 86 28.87 10.19 -10.95
CA PHE A 86 27.64 10.99 -10.89
C PHE A 86 27.56 12.07 -11.98
N LYS A 87 28.69 12.57 -12.46
CA LYS A 87 28.73 13.44 -13.66
C LYS A 87 28.26 12.69 -14.91
N ASP A 88 28.70 11.46 -15.08
CA ASP A 88 28.29 10.62 -16.23
C ASP A 88 26.80 10.29 -16.15
N VAL A 89 26.29 9.90 -14.99
CA VAL A 89 24.87 9.63 -14.78
C VAL A 89 24.02 10.88 -15.06
N ALA A 90 24.46 12.05 -14.56
CA ALA A 90 23.73 13.30 -14.73
C ALA A 90 23.55 13.68 -16.22
N GLN A 91 24.56 13.44 -17.05
CA GLN A 91 24.49 13.73 -18.49
C GLN A 91 23.45 12.87 -19.22
N THR A 92 23.06 11.76 -18.68
CA THR A 92 22.04 10.87 -19.26
C THR A 92 20.63 11.18 -18.81
N LYS A 93 20.44 12.00 -17.78
CA LYS A 93 19.17 12.28 -17.11
C LYS A 93 18.86 13.77 -17.12
N THR A 94 17.59 14.11 -17.21
CA THR A 94 17.11 15.47 -16.94
C THR A 94 17.13 15.74 -15.43
N LEU A 95 17.07 17.00 -15.03
CA LEU A 95 16.99 17.36 -13.60
C LEU A 95 15.79 16.71 -12.91
N ILE A 96 14.66 16.65 -13.59
CA ILE A 96 13.43 16.02 -13.11
C ILE A 96 13.64 14.51 -12.89
N GLU A 97 14.22 13.82 -13.87
CA GLU A 97 14.54 12.38 -13.77
C GLU A 97 15.52 12.09 -12.64
N LEU A 98 16.54 12.93 -12.44
CA LEU A 98 17.47 12.79 -11.30
C LEU A 98 16.76 12.83 -9.94
N ILE A 99 15.72 13.65 -9.82
CA ILE A 99 14.96 13.79 -8.58
C ILE A 99 13.98 12.63 -8.40
N GLN A 100 13.25 12.26 -9.45
CA GLN A 100 12.18 11.24 -9.41
C GLN A 100 12.74 9.81 -9.35
N GLU A 101 13.81 9.54 -10.09
CA GLU A 101 14.43 8.21 -10.18
C GLU A 101 15.59 8.02 -9.21
N ARG A 102 15.70 8.87 -8.19
CA ARG A 102 16.82 8.86 -7.22
C ARG A 102 17.09 7.49 -6.61
N SER A 103 16.05 6.72 -6.30
CA SER A 103 16.21 5.37 -5.73
C SER A 103 16.83 4.40 -6.74
N GLU A 104 16.42 4.45 -8.00
CA GLU A 104 17.00 3.62 -9.06
C GLU A 104 18.46 3.98 -9.34
N ILE A 105 18.75 5.29 -9.40
CA ILE A 105 20.12 5.79 -9.59
C ILE A 105 21.01 5.33 -8.44
N ARG A 106 20.53 5.37 -7.20
CA ARG A 106 21.25 4.90 -6.02
C ARG A 106 21.58 3.41 -6.11
N GLU A 107 20.61 2.57 -6.46
CA GLU A 107 20.82 1.12 -6.58
C GLU A 107 21.85 0.78 -7.68
N LYS A 108 21.77 1.45 -8.82
CA LYS A 108 22.76 1.32 -9.89
C LYS A 108 24.15 1.79 -9.44
N ALA A 109 24.20 2.92 -8.73
CA ALA A 109 25.44 3.46 -8.22
C ALA A 109 26.14 2.48 -7.25
N VAL A 110 25.40 1.88 -6.32
CA VAL A 110 25.93 0.86 -5.41
C VAL A 110 26.48 -0.32 -6.21
N THR A 111 25.75 -0.82 -7.18
CA THR A 111 26.14 -2.00 -7.98
C THR A 111 27.41 -1.72 -8.79
N GLU A 112 27.44 -0.61 -9.53
CA GLU A 112 28.56 -0.27 -10.43
C GLU A 112 29.81 0.19 -9.69
N MET A 113 29.65 0.94 -8.61
CA MET A 113 30.79 1.38 -7.79
C MET A 113 31.33 0.28 -6.88
N HIS A 114 30.51 -0.72 -6.51
CA HIS A 114 30.96 -1.83 -5.67
C HIS A 114 32.20 -2.54 -6.27
N GLU A 115 32.17 -2.86 -7.56
CA GLU A 115 33.28 -3.50 -8.22
C GLU A 115 34.56 -2.62 -8.23
N LYS A 116 34.39 -1.31 -8.37
CA LYS A 116 35.50 -0.36 -8.34
C LYS A 116 36.12 -0.23 -6.94
N PHE A 117 35.27 -0.22 -5.90
CA PHE A 117 35.71 -0.21 -4.51
C PHE A 117 36.48 -1.49 -4.15
N MET A 118 35.98 -2.64 -4.61
CA MET A 118 36.65 -3.94 -4.40
C MET A 118 38.06 -3.97 -4.97
N LYS A 119 38.30 -3.29 -6.10
CA LYS A 119 39.66 -3.16 -6.68
C LYS A 119 40.63 -2.37 -5.79
N TYR A 120 40.13 -1.58 -4.88
CA TYR A 120 40.90 -0.84 -3.87
C TYR A 120 40.91 -1.54 -2.51
N ASN A 121 40.43 -2.76 -2.42
CA ASN A 121 40.22 -3.54 -1.18
C ASN A 121 39.30 -2.83 -0.18
N LEU A 122 38.29 -2.16 -0.69
CA LEU A 122 37.24 -1.47 0.06
C LEU A 122 35.91 -2.16 -0.14
N GLN A 123 35.10 -2.15 0.89
CA GLN A 123 33.72 -2.60 0.82
C GLN A 123 32.80 -1.38 0.76
N LEU A 124 32.04 -1.25 -0.33
CA LEU A 124 30.99 -0.24 -0.43
C LEU A 124 29.72 -0.78 0.22
N GLU A 125 29.26 -0.11 1.27
CA GLU A 125 28.07 -0.51 2.01
C GLU A 125 26.83 0.19 1.45
N GLU A 126 26.89 1.51 1.30
CA GLU A 126 25.73 2.30 0.88
C GLU A 126 26.15 3.59 0.15
N VAL A 127 25.27 4.03 -0.75
CA VAL A 127 25.36 5.35 -1.38
C VAL A 127 24.05 6.09 -1.10
N LEU A 128 24.16 7.30 -0.61
CA LEU A 128 23.03 8.18 -0.34
C LEU A 128 23.12 9.40 -1.26
N ILE A 129 22.02 9.74 -1.91
CA ILE A 129 21.95 10.88 -2.83
C ILE A 129 21.03 11.92 -2.21
N GLY A 130 21.55 13.11 -1.98
CA GLY A 130 20.76 14.23 -1.48
C GLY A 130 19.94 14.90 -2.58
N THR A 131 19.19 15.92 -2.19
CA THR A 131 18.46 16.74 -3.16
C THR A 131 19.43 17.68 -3.86
N PRO A 132 19.43 17.75 -5.20
CA PRO A 132 20.25 18.71 -5.93
C PRO A 132 20.02 20.13 -5.42
N LYS A 133 21.12 20.83 -5.16
CA LYS A 133 21.10 22.23 -4.70
C LYS A 133 21.38 23.12 -5.91
N THR A 134 20.70 24.26 -5.93
CA THR A 134 20.95 25.28 -6.95
C THR A 134 21.90 26.33 -6.41
N SER A 135 22.68 26.94 -7.28
CA SER A 135 23.41 28.14 -6.93
C SER A 135 22.42 29.22 -6.48
N VAL A 136 22.79 29.97 -5.45
CA VAL A 136 21.98 31.07 -4.91
C VAL A 136 21.55 32.02 -6.04
N GLY A 137 20.26 32.02 -6.38
CA GLY A 137 19.70 32.87 -7.44
C GLY A 137 19.08 32.14 -8.64
N ASP A 138 19.11 30.81 -8.67
CA ASP A 138 18.49 30.07 -9.78
C ASP A 138 17.00 29.83 -9.53
N VAL A 139 16.25 30.92 -9.66
CA VAL A 139 14.77 30.94 -9.53
C VAL A 139 14.09 29.90 -10.43
N MET A 140 14.74 29.53 -11.54
CA MET A 140 14.18 28.60 -12.52
C MET A 140 14.12 27.18 -11.97
N ILE A 141 15.14 26.72 -11.25
CA ILE A 141 15.16 25.37 -10.62
C ILE A 141 14.18 25.32 -9.45
N GLU A 142 14.09 26.36 -8.62
CA GLU A 142 13.11 26.44 -7.56
C GLU A 142 11.66 26.37 -8.11
N ASN A 143 11.39 27.04 -9.21
CA ASN A 143 10.09 26.99 -9.90
C ASN A 143 9.80 25.57 -10.42
N ILE A 144 10.77 24.90 -11.03
CA ILE A 144 10.63 23.50 -11.48
C ILE A 144 10.33 22.57 -10.31
N LEU A 145 11.08 22.69 -9.20
CA LEU A 145 10.85 21.89 -7.99
C LEU A 145 9.47 22.14 -7.38
N THR A 146 9.02 23.38 -7.40
CA THR A 146 7.68 23.77 -6.93
C THR A 146 6.58 23.16 -7.80
N GLN A 147 6.70 23.29 -9.13
CA GLN A 147 5.76 22.69 -10.07
C GLN A 147 5.71 21.15 -9.94
N LEU A 148 6.85 20.50 -9.71
CA LEU A 148 6.90 19.05 -9.46
C LEU A 148 6.15 18.66 -8.20
N ARG A 149 6.34 19.39 -7.11
CA ARG A 149 5.61 19.15 -5.85
C ARG A 149 4.10 19.34 -6.04
N GLU A 150 3.70 20.41 -6.70
CA GLU A 150 2.29 20.68 -7.00
C GLU A 150 1.66 19.58 -7.85
N ARG A 151 2.38 19.10 -8.87
CA ARG A 151 1.95 17.99 -9.70
C ARG A 151 1.82 16.69 -8.91
N GLN A 152 2.79 16.39 -8.07
CA GLN A 152 2.74 15.20 -7.21
C GLN A 152 1.57 15.25 -6.23
N ILE A 153 1.35 16.40 -5.60
CA ILE A 153 0.18 16.62 -4.71
C ILE A 153 -1.13 16.46 -5.48
N ALA A 154 -1.20 16.96 -6.72
CA ALA A 154 -2.38 16.82 -7.56
C ALA A 154 -2.66 15.36 -7.93
N GLU A 155 -1.61 14.59 -8.25
CA GLU A 155 -1.73 13.15 -8.53
C GLU A 155 -2.18 12.36 -7.30
N GLU A 156 -1.62 12.64 -6.13
CA GLU A 156 -2.04 12.01 -4.88
C GLU A 156 -3.51 12.33 -4.53
N LYS A 157 -3.92 13.58 -4.72
CA LYS A 157 -5.32 13.97 -4.56
C LYS A 157 -6.23 13.23 -5.54
N LYS A 158 -5.84 13.09 -6.80
CA LYS A 158 -6.61 12.35 -7.81
C LYS A 158 -6.81 10.90 -7.39
N VAL A 159 -5.76 10.22 -6.94
CA VAL A 159 -5.84 8.84 -6.44
C VAL A 159 -6.75 8.75 -5.22
N THR A 160 -6.67 9.72 -4.31
CA THR A 160 -7.52 9.78 -3.12
C THR A 160 -8.99 9.95 -3.51
N TYR A 161 -9.30 10.87 -4.44
CA TYR A 161 -10.67 11.06 -4.94
C TYR A 161 -11.21 9.82 -5.65
N GLN A 162 -10.38 9.13 -6.44
CA GLN A 162 -10.79 7.88 -7.09
C GLN A 162 -11.16 6.81 -6.05
N LYS A 163 -10.33 6.63 -5.03
CA LYS A 163 -10.63 5.69 -3.93
C LYS A 163 -11.90 6.05 -3.16
N GLN A 164 -12.13 7.35 -2.91
CA GLN A 164 -13.36 7.82 -2.28
C GLN A 164 -14.59 7.57 -3.16
N GLN A 165 -14.48 7.78 -4.46
CA GLN A 165 -15.55 7.51 -5.40
C GLN A 165 -15.87 6.01 -5.49
N GLU A 166 -14.86 5.15 -5.56
CA GLU A 166 -15.03 3.69 -5.53
C GLU A 166 -15.69 3.23 -4.23
N ALA A 167 -15.26 3.77 -3.09
CA ALA A 167 -15.88 3.48 -1.80
C ALA A 167 -17.36 3.92 -1.74
N ALA A 168 -17.68 5.11 -2.25
CA ALA A 168 -19.05 5.61 -2.31
C ALA A 168 -19.95 4.76 -3.22
N VAL A 169 -19.43 4.30 -4.37
CA VAL A 169 -20.14 3.40 -5.28
C VAL A 169 -20.39 2.04 -4.61
N SER A 170 -19.38 1.49 -3.93
CA SER A 170 -19.50 0.23 -3.20
C SER A 170 -20.52 0.33 -2.07
N GLU A 171 -20.52 1.42 -1.33
CA GLU A 171 -21.51 1.68 -0.26
C GLU A 171 -22.94 1.80 -0.82
N LYS A 172 -23.08 2.49 -1.95
CA LYS A 172 -24.38 2.58 -2.64
C LYS A 172 -24.88 1.20 -3.08
N MET A 173 -24.03 0.39 -3.70
CA MET A 173 -24.39 -0.98 -4.10
C MET A 173 -24.77 -1.85 -2.90
N LEU A 174 -24.07 -1.71 -1.79
CA LEU A 174 -24.38 -2.43 -0.56
C LEU A 174 -25.76 -2.03 -0.02
N ARG A 175 -26.07 -0.73 0.03
CA ARG A 175 -27.37 -0.23 0.46
C ARG A 175 -28.51 -0.69 -0.45
N GLU A 176 -28.29 -0.68 -1.77
CA GLU A 176 -29.26 -1.16 -2.74
C GLU A 176 -29.52 -2.68 -2.58
N ALA A 177 -28.47 -3.47 -2.38
CA ALA A 177 -28.57 -4.90 -2.13
C ALA A 177 -29.32 -5.20 -0.82
N GLN A 178 -29.04 -4.44 0.25
CA GLN A 178 -29.76 -4.57 1.52
C GLN A 178 -31.23 -4.22 1.38
N ALA A 179 -31.57 -3.11 0.73
CA ALA A 179 -32.94 -2.73 0.47
C ALA A 179 -33.70 -3.76 -0.37
N ALA A 180 -33.08 -4.32 -1.40
CA ALA A 180 -33.64 -5.38 -2.21
C ALA A 180 -33.89 -6.66 -1.38
N ALA A 181 -32.94 -7.05 -0.52
CA ALA A 181 -33.09 -8.20 0.37
C ALA A 181 -34.23 -8.02 1.39
N GLU A 182 -34.34 -6.84 1.98
CA GLU A 182 -35.43 -6.49 2.89
C GLU A 182 -36.79 -6.56 2.19
N GLN A 183 -36.89 -6.01 0.98
CA GLN A 183 -38.08 -6.04 0.18
C GLN A 183 -38.49 -7.47 -0.20
N GLN A 184 -37.53 -8.31 -0.58
CA GLN A 184 -37.73 -9.73 -0.84
C GLN A 184 -38.20 -10.48 0.42
N GLY A 185 -37.60 -10.18 1.58
CA GLY A 185 -37.98 -10.71 2.87
C GLY A 185 -39.41 -10.35 3.24
N PHE A 186 -39.81 -9.10 3.01
CA PHE A 186 -41.20 -8.64 3.23
C PHE A 186 -42.19 -9.35 2.31
N LEU A 187 -41.88 -9.46 1.01
CA LEU A 187 -42.71 -10.18 0.06
C LEU A 187 -42.89 -11.67 0.42
N THR A 188 -41.80 -12.29 0.86
CA THR A 188 -41.82 -13.70 1.29
C THR A 188 -42.67 -13.88 2.55
N LYS A 189 -42.50 -13.02 3.55
CA LYS A 189 -43.37 -13.03 4.76
C LYS A 189 -44.83 -12.82 4.42
N SER A 190 -45.15 -11.86 3.55
CA SER A 190 -46.51 -11.57 3.12
C SER A 190 -47.13 -12.75 2.39
N LYS A 191 -46.42 -13.46 1.52
CA LYS A 191 -46.89 -14.69 0.85
C LYS A 191 -47.15 -15.80 1.85
N ILE A 192 -46.24 -16.02 2.79
CA ILE A 192 -46.44 -17.03 3.85
C ILE A 192 -47.64 -16.69 4.70
N GLN A 193 -47.87 -15.44 5.06
CA GLN A 193 -49.00 -14.98 5.83
C GLN A 193 -50.31 -15.27 5.09
N ILE A 194 -50.42 -14.94 3.81
CA ILE A 194 -51.58 -15.21 2.97
C ILE A 194 -51.84 -16.72 2.88
N GLU A 195 -50.80 -17.54 2.75
CA GLU A 195 -50.93 -19.01 2.67
C GLU A 195 -51.39 -19.60 4.01
N VAL A 196 -50.88 -19.10 5.12
CA VAL A 196 -51.34 -19.50 6.47
C VAL A 196 -52.82 -19.13 6.68
N GLU A 197 -53.22 -17.91 6.30
CA GLU A 197 -54.62 -17.49 6.40
C GLU A 197 -55.55 -18.31 5.49
N ARG A 198 -55.11 -18.62 4.28
CA ARG A 198 -55.86 -19.50 3.36
C ARG A 198 -56.01 -20.91 3.92
N ASN A 199 -54.92 -21.47 4.45
CA ASN A 199 -54.95 -22.82 5.03
C ASN A 199 -55.80 -22.87 6.31
N SER A 200 -55.75 -21.85 7.16
CA SER A 200 -56.58 -21.75 8.35
C SER A 200 -58.04 -21.57 8.00
N GLY A 201 -58.37 -20.76 6.99
CA GLY A 201 -59.70 -20.61 6.46
C GLY A 201 -60.27 -21.91 5.89
N ALA A 202 -59.44 -22.66 5.12
CA ALA A 202 -59.86 -23.98 4.60
C ALA A 202 -60.11 -25.01 5.71
N ALA A 203 -59.22 -24.99 6.74
CA ALA A 203 -59.44 -25.89 7.92
C ALA A 203 -60.67 -25.55 8.71
N LEU A 204 -60.99 -24.27 8.89
CA LEU A 204 -62.27 -23.85 9.53
C LEU A 204 -63.50 -24.23 8.72
N ALA A 205 -63.43 -24.05 7.39
CA ALA A 205 -64.53 -24.45 6.50
C ALA A 205 -64.77 -25.98 6.55
N SER A 206 -63.71 -26.78 6.49
CA SER A 206 -63.77 -28.24 6.61
C SER A 206 -64.34 -28.68 7.96
N LYS A 207 -63.95 -28.00 9.04
CA LYS A 207 -64.50 -28.29 10.37
C LYS A 207 -65.95 -27.94 10.49
N ALA A 208 -66.38 -26.79 9.96
CA ALA A 208 -67.79 -26.40 9.91
C ALA A 208 -68.61 -27.36 9.07
N GLU A 209 -68.14 -27.87 7.96
CA GLU A 209 -68.75 -28.86 7.12
C GLU A 209 -68.95 -30.21 7.87
N GLN A 210 -67.91 -30.65 8.60
CA GLN A 210 -67.95 -31.84 9.44
C GLN A 210 -69.04 -31.72 10.57
N GLU A 211 -69.07 -30.57 11.24
CA GLU A 211 -70.07 -30.28 12.28
C GLU A 211 -71.45 -30.23 11.69
N ALA A 212 -71.68 -29.62 10.52
CA ALA A 212 -72.93 -29.61 9.83
C ALA A 212 -73.38 -31.02 9.43
N ASN A 213 -72.50 -31.85 8.94
CA ASN A 213 -72.75 -33.24 8.60
C ASN A 213 -73.10 -34.07 9.84
N GLN A 214 -72.39 -33.84 10.98
CA GLN A 214 -72.79 -34.51 12.24
C GLN A 214 -74.13 -34.11 12.74
N ILE A 215 -74.47 -32.83 12.71
CA ILE A 215 -75.80 -32.33 13.12
C ILE A 215 -76.85 -32.93 12.21
N THR A 216 -76.59 -32.99 10.89
CA THR A 216 -77.58 -33.60 9.95
C THR A 216 -77.74 -35.09 10.18
N ALA A 217 -76.67 -35.81 10.49
CA ALA A 217 -76.71 -37.24 10.80
C ALA A 217 -77.46 -37.49 12.11
N LEU A 218 -77.24 -36.68 13.17
CA LEU A 218 -77.99 -36.76 14.42
C LEU A 218 -79.46 -36.46 14.24
N ALA A 219 -79.82 -35.44 13.43
CA ALA A 219 -81.18 -35.10 13.14
C ALA A 219 -81.87 -36.22 12.37
N LYS A 220 -81.23 -36.87 11.41
CA LYS A 220 -81.77 -38.05 10.71
C LYS A 220 -81.93 -39.24 11.65
N ALA A 221 -80.98 -39.50 12.52
CA ALA A 221 -81.04 -40.58 13.51
C ALA A 221 -82.16 -40.35 14.49
N ASN A 222 -82.37 -39.13 14.99
CA ASN A 222 -83.46 -38.78 15.85
C ASN A 222 -84.82 -38.89 15.16
N SER A 223 -84.96 -38.41 13.91
CA SER A 223 -86.25 -38.54 13.16
C SER A 223 -86.60 -40.00 12.88
N MET A 224 -85.56 -40.83 12.62
CA MET A 224 -85.73 -42.25 12.41
C MET A 224 -86.17 -42.96 13.69
N LYS A 225 -85.57 -42.55 14.83
CA LYS A 225 -85.93 -43.06 16.16
C LYS A 225 -87.42 -42.73 16.49
N VAL A 226 -87.78 -41.45 16.33
CA VAL A 226 -89.17 -41.02 16.55
C VAL A 226 -90.18 -41.76 15.63
N ARG A 227 -89.81 -42.01 14.38
CA ARG A 227 -90.61 -42.77 13.46
C ARG A 227 -90.76 -44.22 13.88
N LEU A 228 -89.70 -44.87 14.30
CA LEU A 228 -89.73 -46.25 14.80
C LEU A 228 -90.52 -46.39 16.13
N GLU A 229 -90.36 -45.39 17.01
CA GLU A 229 -91.20 -45.36 18.25
C GLU A 229 -92.66 -45.14 17.93
N GLY A 230 -93.00 -44.29 16.97
CA GLY A 230 -94.40 -44.11 16.52
C GLY A 230 -94.93 -45.33 15.81
N GLU A 231 -94.12 -46.03 14.99
CA GLU A 231 -94.57 -47.32 14.37
C GLU A 231 -94.75 -48.43 15.41
N ALA A 232 -93.91 -48.42 16.48
CA ALA A 232 -93.98 -49.37 17.58
C ALA A 232 -95.26 -49.11 18.49
N GLU A 233 -95.64 -47.84 18.70
CA GLU A 233 -96.88 -47.49 19.43
C GLU A 233 -98.12 -47.82 18.61
N ALA A 234 -98.09 -47.49 17.31
CA ALA A 234 -99.21 -47.83 16.43
C ALA A 234 -99.47 -49.33 16.32
N SER A 235 -98.41 -50.13 16.38
CA SER A 235 -98.54 -51.60 16.40
C SER A 235 -99.02 -52.15 17.74
N LYS A 236 -98.90 -51.41 18.84
CA LYS A 236 -99.43 -51.77 20.16
C LYS A 236 -100.93 -51.45 20.31
N GLU A 237 -101.47 -50.45 19.60
CA GLU A 237 -102.87 -50.08 19.62
C GLU A 237 -103.73 -50.94 18.65
N SER A 238 -103.09 -51.73 17.79
CA SER A 238 -103.75 -52.60 16.81
C SER A 238 -103.89 -54.07 17.26
N ASN A 239 -103.59 -54.41 18.55
CA ASN A 239 -103.83 -55.74 19.14
C ASN A 239 -104.82 -55.66 20.31
#